data_a30f350ac8738bc423dd7d67d1b7dce8
#
_entry.id   a30f350ac8738bc423dd7d67d1b7dce8
#
_cell.length_a   1.000
_cell.length_b   1.000
_cell.length_c   1.000
_cell.angle_alpha   90.00
_cell.angle_beta   90.00
_cell.angle_gamma   90.00
#
_symmetry.space_group_name_H-M   'P 1'
#
loop_
_entity.id
_entity.type
_entity.pdbx_description
1 polymer ?
#
loop_
_entity_poly.entity_id
_entity_poly.type
_entity_poly.pdbx_seq_one_letter_code
_entity_poly.pdbx_strand_id
1 'polypeptide(L)'
;YSAALTFNKRDTISVLKPYGIKTATNVFINKGDTVNVNQIISKVGLPCFVKANKAGSSFGISKVYNAEEFPKALDVAFKEDDEVLVESFLDGTEVSVGVITYNTTITALPITEIVSENDFFDYEAKYNGQSQEITPARISDAQRDEVQQIAIKIYKTLKLKGLTRAEFIFHNNEPHFLEVNTCPGLSEASIIPQQAAEAGISLKDLFSNVIAAAMH
;
A
#
# COMPACT_ATOMS: atom_id res chain seq x y z
N TYR A 1 -8.35 14.39 -8.80
CA TYR A 1 -9.35 13.43 -8.27
C TYR A 1 -8.67 12.15 -7.76
N SER A 2 -7.94 11.43 -8.62
CA SER A 2 -7.36 10.12 -8.27
C SER A 2 -6.36 10.16 -7.11
N ALA A 3 -5.48 11.18 -7.05
CA ALA A 3 -4.54 11.35 -5.95
C ALA A 3 -5.24 11.61 -4.61
N ALA A 4 -6.31 12.42 -4.60
CA ALA A 4 -7.11 12.65 -3.39
C ALA A 4 -7.87 11.38 -2.95
N LEU A 5 -8.39 10.61 -3.91
CA LEU A 5 -9.05 9.34 -3.66
C LEU A 5 -8.07 8.33 -3.04
N THR A 6 -6.88 8.17 -3.64
CA THR A 6 -5.89 7.18 -3.17
C THR A 6 -5.24 7.53 -1.83
N PHE A 7 -5.22 8.81 -1.46
CA PHE A 7 -4.76 9.25 -0.14
C PHE A 7 -5.73 8.87 0.98
N ASN A 8 -7.02 8.70 0.67
CA ASN A 8 -8.06 8.27 1.58
C ASN A 8 -8.22 6.73 1.50
N LYS A 9 -7.71 6.01 2.50
CA LYS A 9 -7.75 4.52 2.54
C LYS A 9 -9.16 3.97 2.49
N ARG A 10 -10.10 4.58 3.24
CA ARG A 10 -11.52 4.21 3.28
C ARG A 10 -12.16 4.29 1.89
N ASP A 11 -11.99 5.43 1.23
CA ASP A 11 -12.58 5.65 -0.09
C ASP A 11 -11.95 4.73 -1.14
N THR A 12 -10.63 4.56 -1.09
CA THR A 12 -9.91 3.64 -1.99
C THR A 12 -10.41 2.21 -1.85
N ILE A 13 -10.48 1.69 -0.62
CA ILE A 13 -11.00 0.34 -0.34
C ILE A 13 -12.46 0.21 -0.81
N SER A 14 -13.29 1.22 -0.53
CA SER A 14 -14.71 1.21 -0.91
C SER A 14 -14.91 1.17 -2.42
N VAL A 15 -14.07 1.88 -3.18
CA VAL A 15 -14.10 1.86 -4.65
C VAL A 15 -13.57 0.53 -5.20
N LEU A 16 -12.53 -0.05 -4.61
CA LEU A 16 -11.90 -1.27 -5.12
C LEU A 16 -12.66 -2.55 -4.79
N LYS A 17 -13.35 -2.58 -3.65
CA LYS A 17 -14.09 -3.77 -3.17
C LYS A 17 -15.08 -4.35 -4.19
N PRO A 18 -15.94 -3.56 -4.88
CA PRO A 18 -16.86 -4.10 -5.91
C PRO A 18 -16.15 -4.73 -7.10
N TYR A 19 -14.87 -4.42 -7.32
CA TYR A 19 -14.05 -5.00 -8.38
C TYR A 19 -13.32 -6.28 -7.96
N GLY A 20 -13.61 -6.79 -6.75
CA GLY A 20 -13.03 -8.05 -6.26
C GLY A 20 -11.57 -7.92 -5.81
N ILE A 21 -11.09 -6.72 -5.52
CA ILE A 21 -9.75 -6.52 -4.93
C ILE A 21 -9.82 -6.91 -3.46
N LYS A 22 -8.99 -7.89 -3.06
CA LYS A 22 -8.90 -8.34 -1.67
C LYS A 22 -8.13 -7.31 -0.83
N THR A 23 -8.61 -7.08 0.38
CA THR A 23 -7.98 -6.23 1.40
C THR A 23 -8.09 -6.92 2.75
N ALA A 24 -7.36 -6.44 3.74
CA ALA A 24 -7.57 -6.87 5.12
C ALA A 24 -9.02 -6.66 5.56
N THR A 25 -9.52 -7.51 6.45
CA THR A 25 -10.80 -7.27 7.13
C THR A 25 -10.69 -5.97 7.92
N ASN A 26 -11.65 -5.06 7.77
CA ASN A 26 -11.52 -3.72 8.31
C ASN A 26 -12.78 -3.17 8.96
N VAL A 27 -12.58 -2.18 9.84
CA VAL A 27 -13.59 -1.33 10.49
C VAL A 27 -13.12 0.12 10.41
N PHE A 28 -14.02 1.04 10.04
CA PHE A 28 -13.76 2.46 10.07
C PHE A 28 -14.43 3.09 11.29
N ILE A 29 -13.74 4.04 11.93
CA ILE A 29 -14.17 4.76 13.13
C ILE A 29 -13.99 6.25 12.84
N ASN A 30 -15.02 7.05 13.12
CA ASN A 30 -14.90 8.50 13.05
C ASN A 30 -14.66 9.05 14.47
N LYS A 31 -14.04 10.19 14.56
CA LYS A 31 -13.86 10.90 15.83
C LYS A 31 -15.20 11.23 16.44
N GLY A 32 -15.39 10.85 17.68
CA GLY A 32 -16.66 11.00 18.40
C GLY A 32 -17.59 9.78 18.33
N ASP A 33 -17.29 8.76 17.54
CA ASP A 33 -18.05 7.51 17.54
C ASP A 33 -17.91 6.79 18.89
N THR A 34 -18.99 6.08 19.31
CA THR A 34 -18.90 5.16 20.43
C THR A 34 -18.18 3.88 20.00
N VAL A 35 -16.99 3.67 20.53
CA VAL A 35 -16.12 2.54 20.13
C VAL A 35 -16.37 1.33 21.02
N ASN A 36 -16.81 0.22 20.41
CA ASN A 36 -16.88 -1.07 21.08
C ASN A 36 -15.68 -1.93 20.67
N VAL A 37 -14.61 -1.90 21.46
CA VAL A 37 -13.35 -2.58 21.20
C VAL A 37 -13.54 -4.09 21.01
N ASN A 38 -14.36 -4.75 21.84
CA ASN A 38 -14.61 -6.19 21.75
C ASN A 38 -15.29 -6.56 20.42
N GLN A 39 -16.22 -5.74 19.95
CA GLN A 39 -16.88 -5.96 18.66
C GLN A 39 -15.89 -5.78 17.50
N ILE A 40 -14.98 -4.82 17.58
CA ILE A 40 -13.93 -4.61 16.57
C ILE A 40 -13.01 -5.82 16.55
N ILE A 41 -12.49 -6.26 17.70
CA ILE A 41 -11.60 -7.42 17.82
C ILE A 41 -12.29 -8.68 17.28
N SER A 42 -13.57 -8.89 17.58
CA SER A 42 -14.30 -10.05 17.06
C SER A 42 -14.37 -10.09 15.52
N LYS A 43 -14.27 -8.93 14.87
CA LYS A 43 -14.30 -8.80 13.40
C LYS A 43 -12.93 -8.88 12.75
N VAL A 44 -11.92 -8.18 13.30
CA VAL A 44 -10.61 -8.08 12.68
C VAL A 44 -9.58 -9.06 13.25
N GLY A 45 -9.82 -9.62 14.44
CA GLY A 45 -8.85 -10.46 15.17
C GLY A 45 -7.74 -9.65 15.84
N LEU A 46 -6.82 -10.38 16.48
CA LEU A 46 -5.58 -9.85 17.05
C LEU A 46 -4.40 -10.71 16.59
N PRO A 47 -3.22 -10.13 16.36
CA PRO A 47 -2.97 -8.70 16.37
C PRO A 47 -3.72 -7.99 15.24
N CYS A 48 -3.92 -6.67 15.36
CA CYS A 48 -4.51 -5.84 14.32
C CYS A 48 -3.78 -4.51 14.21
N PHE A 49 -4.02 -3.77 13.13
CA PHE A 49 -3.49 -2.42 12.95
C PHE A 49 -4.56 -1.37 13.17
N VAL A 50 -4.21 -0.31 13.89
CA VAL A 50 -5.00 0.92 14.01
C VAL A 50 -4.24 2.01 13.26
N LYS A 51 -4.86 2.63 12.25
CA LYS A 51 -4.22 3.56 11.31
C LYS A 51 -5.07 4.80 11.11
N ALA A 52 -4.44 5.97 10.99
CA ALA A 52 -5.11 7.15 10.44
C ALA A 52 -5.54 6.90 8.98
N ASN A 53 -6.72 7.37 8.60
CA ASN A 53 -7.26 7.14 7.26
C ASN A 53 -6.47 7.91 6.19
N LYS A 54 -6.13 9.17 6.44
CA LYS A 54 -5.38 10.06 5.54
C LYS A 54 -4.03 10.43 6.15
N ALA A 55 -3.10 9.49 6.15
CA ALA A 55 -1.73 9.72 6.58
C ALA A 55 -0.76 8.95 5.69
N GLY A 56 0.46 9.45 5.57
CA GLY A 56 1.56 8.83 4.84
C GLY A 56 2.70 8.42 5.78
N SER A 57 3.74 7.77 5.24
CA SER A 57 4.99 7.44 5.93
C SER A 57 4.81 6.72 7.27
N SER A 58 3.78 5.90 7.39
CA SER A 58 3.43 5.15 8.62
C SER A 58 3.10 6.03 9.84
N PHE A 59 2.83 7.33 9.68
CA PHE A 59 2.35 8.17 10.77
C PHE A 59 0.95 7.72 11.23
N GLY A 60 0.72 7.76 12.54
CA GLY A 60 -0.57 7.38 13.12
C GLY A 60 -0.89 5.89 13.03
N ILE A 61 0.11 5.01 12.84
CA ILE A 61 -0.07 3.55 12.82
C ILE A 61 0.37 2.94 14.14
N SER A 62 -0.45 2.02 14.66
CA SER A 62 -0.11 1.17 15.81
C SER A 62 -0.51 -0.26 15.53
N LYS A 63 0.37 -1.23 15.82
CA LYS A 63 0.04 -2.65 15.90
C LYS A 63 -0.43 -2.95 17.31
N VAL A 64 -1.60 -3.55 17.44
CA VAL A 64 -2.31 -3.78 18.70
C VAL A 64 -2.42 -5.28 18.94
N TYR A 65 -1.96 -5.73 20.10
CA TYR A 65 -1.92 -7.15 20.47
C TYR A 65 -3.02 -7.56 21.46
N ASN A 66 -3.59 -6.58 22.17
CA ASN A 66 -4.64 -6.81 23.17
C ASN A 66 -5.61 -5.62 23.25
N ALA A 67 -6.75 -5.80 23.92
CA ALA A 67 -7.80 -4.78 24.00
C ALA A 67 -7.38 -3.52 24.77
N GLU A 68 -6.47 -3.65 25.72
CA GLU A 68 -5.99 -2.58 26.60
C GLU A 68 -5.16 -1.54 25.83
N GLU A 69 -4.57 -1.92 24.69
CA GLU A 69 -3.78 -1.03 23.85
C GLU A 69 -4.63 -0.14 22.95
N PHE A 70 -5.90 -0.49 22.69
CA PHE A 70 -6.77 0.23 21.75
C PHE A 70 -6.92 1.73 22.06
N PRO A 71 -7.18 2.17 23.32
CA PRO A 71 -7.35 3.60 23.59
C PRO A 71 -6.13 4.42 23.15
N LYS A 72 -4.93 3.94 23.48
CA LYS A 72 -3.68 4.61 23.09
C LYS A 72 -3.47 4.60 21.57
N ALA A 73 -3.77 3.49 20.90
CA ALA A 73 -3.65 3.38 19.45
C ALA A 73 -4.61 4.31 18.72
N LEU A 74 -5.84 4.43 19.19
CA LEU A 74 -6.83 5.38 18.66
C LEU A 74 -6.39 6.83 18.88
N ASP A 75 -5.86 7.17 20.06
CA ASP A 75 -5.36 8.51 20.36
C ASP A 75 -4.20 8.90 19.43
N VAL A 76 -3.32 7.95 19.08
CA VAL A 76 -2.22 8.16 18.13
C VAL A 76 -2.78 8.41 16.73
N ALA A 77 -3.70 7.58 16.27
CA ALA A 77 -4.28 7.71 14.93
C ALA A 77 -5.15 8.98 14.78
N PHE A 78 -5.94 9.33 15.79
CA PHE A 78 -6.78 10.54 15.78
C PHE A 78 -6.02 11.87 15.92
N LYS A 79 -4.71 11.84 16.17
CA LYS A 79 -3.87 13.04 16.04
C LYS A 79 -3.58 13.39 14.58
N GLU A 80 -3.60 12.39 13.69
CA GLU A 80 -3.27 12.54 12.28
C GLU A 80 -4.51 12.77 11.40
N ASP A 81 -5.67 12.15 11.73
CA ASP A 81 -6.93 12.28 10.98
C ASP A 81 -8.14 12.07 11.90
N ASP A 82 -9.27 12.65 11.54
CA ASP A 82 -10.57 12.45 12.22
C ASP A 82 -11.25 11.13 11.82
N GLU A 83 -10.68 10.38 10.90
CA GLU A 83 -11.10 9.04 10.50
C GLU A 83 -9.96 8.03 10.75
N VAL A 84 -10.31 6.89 11.34
CA VAL A 84 -9.39 5.81 11.68
C VAL A 84 -9.84 4.51 11.01
N LEU A 85 -8.88 3.77 10.48
CA LEU A 85 -9.03 2.42 9.95
C LEU A 85 -8.43 1.42 10.95
N VAL A 86 -9.22 0.43 11.37
CA VAL A 86 -8.73 -0.75 12.08
C VAL A 86 -8.80 -1.93 11.12
N GLU A 87 -7.69 -2.63 10.94
CA GLU A 87 -7.62 -3.76 10.00
C GLU A 87 -6.89 -4.97 10.58
N SER A 88 -7.32 -6.18 10.15
CA SER A 88 -6.67 -7.43 10.52
C SER A 88 -5.20 -7.44 10.11
N PHE A 89 -4.37 -8.06 10.95
CA PHE A 89 -2.99 -8.39 10.56
C PHE A 89 -2.99 -9.41 9.42
N LEU A 90 -2.21 -9.13 8.40
CA LEU A 90 -1.95 -10.07 7.30
C LEU A 90 -0.53 -10.59 7.46
N ASP A 91 -0.41 -11.86 7.80
CA ASP A 91 0.89 -12.55 7.85
C ASP A 91 1.25 -13.00 6.43
N GLY A 92 2.44 -12.60 5.94
CA GLY A 92 2.86 -12.97 4.61
C GLY A 92 3.97 -12.09 4.02
N THR A 93 4.25 -12.30 2.75
CA THR A 93 5.29 -11.56 2.02
C THR A 93 4.74 -10.24 1.50
N GLU A 94 5.35 -9.13 1.94
CA GLU A 94 5.02 -7.79 1.43
C GLU A 94 5.74 -7.53 0.12
N VAL A 95 5.00 -7.02 -0.87
CA VAL A 95 5.53 -6.69 -2.20
C VAL A 95 5.00 -5.35 -2.68
N SER A 96 5.84 -4.67 -3.44
CA SER A 96 5.58 -3.38 -4.07
C SER A 96 5.58 -3.52 -5.58
N VAL A 97 4.54 -3.02 -6.24
CA VAL A 97 4.33 -3.13 -7.68
C VAL A 97 4.20 -1.74 -8.29
N GLY A 98 5.20 -1.35 -9.08
CA GLY A 98 5.13 -0.15 -9.91
C GLY A 98 4.20 -0.37 -11.11
N VAL A 99 3.32 0.59 -11.38
CA VAL A 99 2.54 0.63 -12.63
C VAL A 99 2.73 1.99 -13.28
N ILE A 100 3.11 1.94 -14.55
CA ILE A 100 3.39 3.13 -15.36
C ILE A 100 2.59 3.11 -16.65
N THR A 101 2.30 4.29 -17.19
CA THR A 101 1.93 4.39 -18.61
C THR A 101 3.23 4.58 -19.40
N TYR A 102 3.67 3.56 -20.10
CA TYR A 102 4.92 3.57 -20.90
C TYR A 102 4.61 3.38 -22.37
N ASN A 103 5.07 4.30 -23.21
CA ASN A 103 4.74 4.31 -24.64
C ASN A 103 3.24 4.07 -24.91
N THR A 104 2.38 4.82 -24.22
CA THR A 104 0.90 4.73 -24.26
C THR A 104 0.28 3.45 -23.69
N THR A 105 1.10 2.50 -23.23
CA THR A 105 0.63 1.22 -22.67
C THR A 105 0.75 1.22 -21.15
N ILE A 106 -0.31 0.78 -20.46
CA ILE A 106 -0.25 0.57 -19.01
C ILE A 106 0.55 -0.70 -18.74
N THR A 107 1.69 -0.54 -18.05
CA THR A 107 2.68 -1.60 -17.84
C THR A 107 2.97 -1.72 -16.35
N ALA A 108 2.90 -2.94 -15.80
CA ALA A 108 3.43 -3.24 -14.48
C ALA A 108 4.94 -3.50 -14.59
N LEU A 109 5.68 -2.91 -13.66
CA LEU A 109 7.13 -3.09 -13.55
C LEU A 109 7.45 -4.41 -12.82
N PRO A 110 8.70 -4.88 -12.85
CA PRO A 110 9.19 -5.93 -11.96
C PRO A 110 8.87 -5.61 -10.51
N ILE A 111 8.58 -6.65 -9.74
CA ILE A 111 8.09 -6.51 -8.36
C ILE A 111 9.26 -6.40 -7.41
N THR A 112 9.12 -5.59 -6.37
CA THR A 112 10.06 -5.52 -5.25
C THR A 112 9.45 -6.19 -4.03
N GLU A 113 10.19 -7.12 -3.41
CA GLU A 113 9.87 -7.68 -2.09
C GLU A 113 10.38 -6.72 -1.02
N ILE A 114 9.54 -6.47 -0.02
CA ILE A 114 9.90 -5.65 1.16
C ILE A 114 10.14 -6.62 2.32
N VAL A 115 11.38 -6.67 2.81
CA VAL A 115 11.76 -7.47 3.99
C VAL A 115 12.07 -6.51 5.13
N SER A 116 11.24 -6.50 6.15
CA SER A 116 11.48 -5.73 7.37
C SER A 116 12.01 -6.62 8.47
N GLU A 117 13.05 -6.18 9.18
CA GLU A 117 13.51 -6.83 10.40
C GLU A 117 12.62 -6.48 11.60
N ASN A 118 11.83 -5.42 11.49
CA ASN A 118 10.86 -5.01 12.50
C ASN A 118 9.54 -5.77 12.34
N ASP A 119 8.74 -5.74 13.40
CA ASP A 119 7.42 -6.38 13.49
C ASP A 119 6.43 -5.88 12.40
N PHE A 120 6.71 -4.71 11.80
CA PHE A 120 6.07 -4.19 10.59
C PHE A 120 6.95 -3.09 9.96
N PHE A 121 6.64 -2.73 8.70
CA PHE A 121 7.37 -1.71 7.94
C PHE A 121 6.97 -0.29 8.39
N ASP A 122 7.46 0.12 9.58
CA ASP A 122 7.23 1.43 10.18
C ASP A 122 8.14 2.53 9.61
N TYR A 123 8.03 3.73 10.17
CA TYR A 123 8.84 4.87 9.76
C TYR A 123 10.35 4.61 9.95
N GLU A 124 10.73 3.98 11.06
CA GLU A 124 12.14 3.69 11.35
C GLU A 124 12.70 2.65 10.38
N ALA A 125 11.92 1.60 10.07
CA ALA A 125 12.29 0.60 9.06
C ALA A 125 12.47 1.23 7.67
N LYS A 126 11.62 2.20 7.30
CA LYS A 126 11.68 2.89 5.99
C LYS A 126 12.93 3.77 5.82
N TYR A 127 13.39 4.42 6.86
CA TYR A 127 14.41 5.48 6.74
C TYR A 127 15.75 5.18 7.45
N ASN A 128 15.79 4.18 8.33
CA ASN A 128 16.99 3.85 9.11
C ASN A 128 17.71 2.58 8.63
N GLY A 129 17.37 2.07 7.43
CA GLY A 129 18.04 0.93 6.81
C GLY A 129 17.74 -0.43 7.46
N GLN A 130 16.60 -0.53 8.18
CA GLN A 130 16.13 -1.76 8.82
C GLN A 130 15.20 -2.57 7.92
N SER A 131 15.18 -2.27 6.62
CA SER A 131 14.45 -3.01 5.60
C SER A 131 15.33 -3.28 4.40
N GLN A 132 15.10 -4.42 3.75
CA GLN A 132 15.71 -4.76 2.47
C GLN A 132 14.64 -4.69 1.39
N GLU A 133 14.96 -4.03 0.29
CA GLU A 133 14.17 -3.98 -0.93
C GLU A 133 14.83 -4.89 -1.96
N ILE A 134 14.17 -5.99 -2.33
CA ILE A 134 14.73 -7.01 -3.23
C ILE A 134 13.98 -6.99 -4.55
N THR A 135 14.65 -6.56 -5.61
CA THR A 135 14.11 -6.52 -6.99
C THR A 135 14.98 -7.40 -7.91
N PRO A 136 14.42 -8.40 -8.59
CA PRO A 136 13.02 -8.87 -8.54
C PRO A 136 12.69 -9.60 -7.23
N ALA A 137 11.43 -9.57 -6.85
CA ALA A 137 10.89 -10.23 -5.65
C ALA A 137 11.05 -11.76 -5.73
N ARG A 138 11.30 -12.40 -4.58
CA ARG A 138 11.46 -13.86 -4.44
C ARG A 138 10.09 -14.56 -4.32
N ILE A 139 9.26 -14.42 -5.33
CA ILE A 139 7.93 -15.03 -5.44
C ILE A 139 7.84 -15.92 -6.68
N SER A 140 6.83 -16.78 -6.75
CA SER A 140 6.61 -17.61 -7.93
C SER A 140 6.14 -16.80 -9.14
N ASP A 141 6.34 -17.33 -10.35
CA ASP A 141 5.85 -16.70 -11.59
C ASP A 141 4.33 -16.51 -11.56
N ALA A 142 3.58 -17.46 -11.01
CA ALA A 142 2.13 -17.35 -10.87
C ALA A 142 1.72 -16.18 -9.96
N GLN A 143 2.38 -16.02 -8.82
CA GLN A 143 2.14 -14.89 -7.91
C GLN A 143 2.52 -13.55 -8.55
N ARG A 144 3.66 -13.52 -9.25
CA ARG A 144 4.08 -12.33 -10.01
C ARG A 144 3.01 -11.90 -11.01
N ASP A 145 2.58 -12.82 -11.85
CA ASP A 145 1.63 -12.53 -12.93
C ASP A 145 0.26 -12.11 -12.36
N GLU A 146 -0.19 -12.75 -11.29
CA GLU A 146 -1.43 -12.40 -10.60
C GLU A 146 -1.39 -11.00 -10.01
N VAL A 147 -0.38 -10.66 -9.20
CA VAL A 147 -0.33 -9.36 -8.53
C VAL A 147 -0.10 -8.20 -9.52
N GLN A 148 0.65 -8.42 -10.61
CA GLN A 148 0.81 -7.45 -11.68
C GLN A 148 -0.52 -7.16 -12.39
N GLN A 149 -1.32 -8.19 -12.67
CA GLN A 149 -2.66 -8.02 -13.26
C GLN A 149 -3.60 -7.26 -12.31
N ILE A 150 -3.54 -7.56 -11.01
CA ILE A 150 -4.33 -6.85 -10.00
C ILE A 150 -3.89 -5.37 -9.90
N ALA A 151 -2.58 -5.10 -9.89
CA ALA A 151 -2.06 -3.73 -9.87
C ALA A 151 -2.50 -2.91 -11.10
N ILE A 152 -2.46 -3.50 -12.30
CA ILE A 152 -2.98 -2.88 -13.54
C ILE A 152 -4.50 -2.65 -13.42
N LYS A 153 -5.25 -3.60 -12.87
CA LYS A 153 -6.69 -3.46 -12.65
C LYS A 153 -7.00 -2.30 -11.70
N ILE A 154 -6.26 -2.17 -10.58
CA ILE A 154 -6.36 -1.05 -9.65
C ILE A 154 -6.07 0.28 -10.36
N TYR A 155 -4.96 0.35 -11.11
CA TYR A 155 -4.57 1.53 -11.86
C TYR A 155 -5.69 2.02 -12.80
N LYS A 156 -6.30 1.10 -13.55
CA LYS A 156 -7.43 1.40 -14.46
C LYS A 156 -8.70 1.80 -13.72
N THR A 157 -9.06 1.07 -12.65
CA THR A 157 -10.28 1.32 -11.86
C THR A 157 -10.24 2.69 -11.18
N LEU A 158 -9.10 3.06 -10.60
CA LEU A 158 -8.91 4.36 -9.95
C LEU A 158 -8.59 5.48 -10.94
N LYS A 159 -8.55 5.21 -12.26
CA LYS A 159 -8.23 6.17 -13.33
C LYS A 159 -6.91 6.89 -13.09
N LEU A 160 -5.91 6.13 -12.65
CA LEU A 160 -4.57 6.64 -12.41
C LEU A 160 -3.87 6.98 -13.73
N LYS A 161 -2.90 7.89 -13.67
CA LYS A 161 -2.08 8.31 -14.81
C LYS A 161 -0.61 8.40 -14.38
N GLY A 162 0.29 8.35 -15.36
CA GLY A 162 1.72 8.47 -15.12
C GLY A 162 2.28 7.24 -14.42
N LEU A 163 2.87 7.43 -13.25
CA LEU A 163 3.46 6.35 -12.46
C LEU A 163 2.81 6.26 -11.07
N THR A 164 2.68 5.03 -10.59
CA THR A 164 2.14 4.74 -9.26
C THR A 164 2.83 3.52 -8.66
N ARG A 165 2.73 3.34 -7.35
CA ARG A 165 3.26 2.18 -6.64
C ARG A 165 2.17 1.62 -5.73
N ALA A 166 1.74 0.39 -5.99
CA ALA A 166 0.75 -0.32 -5.20
C ALA A 166 1.44 -1.35 -4.29
N GLU A 167 0.99 -1.41 -3.04
CA GLU A 167 1.54 -2.30 -2.02
C GLU A 167 0.56 -3.44 -1.76
N PHE A 168 1.12 -4.66 -1.61
CA PHE A 168 0.36 -5.87 -1.35
C PHE A 168 1.05 -6.74 -0.30
N ILE A 169 0.27 -7.56 0.41
CA ILE A 169 0.77 -8.69 1.19
C ILE A 169 0.18 -9.98 0.61
N PHE A 170 1.04 -10.95 0.31
CA PHE A 170 0.61 -12.31 0.00
C PHE A 170 0.24 -13.03 1.29
N HIS A 171 -1.01 -12.95 1.68
CA HIS A 171 -1.57 -13.67 2.82
C HIS A 171 -2.27 -14.94 2.35
N ASN A 172 -1.89 -16.11 2.89
CA ASN A 172 -2.38 -17.40 2.43
C ASN A 172 -2.21 -17.62 0.91
N ASN A 173 -1.09 -17.18 0.35
CA ASN A 173 -0.75 -17.20 -1.08
C ASN A 173 -1.64 -16.33 -1.97
N GLU A 174 -2.47 -15.45 -1.43
CA GLU A 174 -3.34 -14.53 -2.17
C GLU A 174 -2.91 -13.08 -1.93
N PRO A 175 -2.79 -12.25 -2.98
CA PRO A 175 -2.40 -10.86 -2.82
C PRO A 175 -3.54 -10.03 -2.25
N HIS A 176 -3.29 -9.39 -1.11
CA HIS A 176 -4.18 -8.43 -0.46
C HIS A 176 -3.61 -7.03 -0.62
N PHE A 177 -4.41 -6.14 -1.18
CA PHE A 177 -4.05 -4.75 -1.39
C PHE A 177 -3.98 -3.99 -0.07
N LEU A 178 -2.91 -3.21 0.11
CA LEU A 178 -2.70 -2.32 1.26
C LEU A 178 -2.99 -0.87 0.92
N GLU A 179 -2.25 -0.32 -0.03
CA GLU A 179 -2.37 1.08 -0.46
C GLU A 179 -1.79 1.29 -1.87
N VAL A 180 -2.08 2.44 -2.46
CA VAL A 180 -1.43 2.88 -3.70
C VAL A 180 -0.89 4.30 -3.52
N ASN A 181 0.39 4.48 -3.80
CA ASN A 181 1.08 5.76 -3.76
C ASN A 181 1.15 6.35 -5.18
N THR A 182 0.60 7.55 -5.35
CA THR A 182 0.59 8.30 -6.63
C THR A 182 1.73 9.32 -6.74
N CYS A 183 2.56 9.45 -5.70
CA CYS A 183 3.74 10.30 -5.69
C CYS A 183 4.92 9.56 -5.05
N PRO A 184 5.33 8.40 -5.61
CA PRO A 184 6.42 7.60 -5.05
C PRO A 184 7.76 8.32 -5.18
N GLY A 185 8.76 7.90 -4.39
CA GLY A 185 10.14 8.38 -4.51
C GLY A 185 10.74 8.07 -5.88
N LEU A 186 11.58 8.98 -6.38
CA LEU A 186 12.18 8.91 -7.72
C LEU A 186 13.71 9.12 -7.70
N SER A 187 14.36 9.05 -6.54
CA SER A 187 15.81 8.94 -6.49
C SER A 187 16.26 7.58 -7.01
N GLU A 188 17.50 7.45 -7.45
CA GLU A 188 18.04 6.18 -7.96
C GLU A 188 17.85 5.00 -7.00
N ALA A 189 17.91 5.27 -5.69
CA ALA A 189 17.68 4.29 -4.63
C ALA A 189 16.19 4.00 -4.35
N SER A 190 15.26 4.68 -5.01
CA SER A 190 13.82 4.46 -4.79
C SER A 190 13.32 3.25 -5.58
N ILE A 191 12.25 2.61 -5.10
CA ILE A 191 11.68 1.37 -5.65
C ILE A 191 11.33 1.51 -7.15
N ILE A 192 10.63 2.57 -7.55
CA ILE A 192 10.21 2.73 -8.97
C ILE A 192 11.42 2.81 -9.94
N PRO A 193 12.45 3.64 -9.68
CA PRO A 193 13.68 3.63 -10.47
C PRO A 193 14.39 2.27 -10.53
N GLN A 194 14.46 1.55 -9.41
CA GLN A 194 15.06 0.20 -9.38
C GLN A 194 14.25 -0.80 -10.22
N GLN A 195 12.92 -0.80 -10.09
CA GLN A 195 12.03 -1.62 -10.91
C GLN A 195 12.11 -1.28 -12.39
N ALA A 196 12.23 0.01 -12.73
CA ALA A 196 12.41 0.44 -14.12
C ALA A 196 13.74 -0.04 -14.70
N ALA A 197 14.82 0.08 -13.92
CA ALA A 197 16.15 -0.42 -14.32
C ALA A 197 16.14 -1.94 -14.57
N GLU A 198 15.50 -2.72 -13.70
CA GLU A 198 15.32 -4.17 -13.88
C GLU A 198 14.51 -4.50 -15.14
N ALA A 199 13.54 -3.64 -15.52
CA ALA A 199 12.81 -3.76 -16.79
C ALA A 199 13.59 -3.27 -18.02
N GLY A 200 14.84 -2.84 -17.86
CA GLY A 200 15.65 -2.27 -18.95
C GLY A 200 15.24 -0.84 -19.34
N ILE A 201 14.48 -0.14 -18.50
CA ILE A 201 14.03 1.25 -18.72
C ILE A 201 15.00 2.18 -17.98
N SER A 202 15.72 3.01 -18.72
CA SER A 202 16.62 3.99 -18.11
C SER A 202 15.85 5.05 -17.34
N LEU A 203 16.47 5.66 -16.32
CA LEU A 203 15.88 6.76 -15.56
C LEU A 203 15.49 7.94 -16.47
N LYS A 204 16.30 8.21 -17.49
CA LYS A 204 16.01 9.22 -18.51
C LYS A 204 14.73 8.90 -19.28
N ASP A 205 14.59 7.65 -19.72
CA ASP A 205 13.41 7.21 -20.50
C ASP A 205 12.17 7.20 -19.62
N LEU A 206 12.28 6.77 -18.36
CA LEU A 206 11.20 6.82 -17.38
C LEU A 206 10.68 8.26 -17.22
N PHE A 207 11.54 9.23 -16.95
CA PHE A 207 11.13 10.63 -16.79
C PHE A 207 10.60 11.25 -18.09
N SER A 208 11.25 10.98 -19.22
CA SER A 208 10.78 11.47 -20.52
C SER A 208 9.37 10.99 -20.82
N ASN A 209 9.08 9.72 -20.50
CA ASN A 209 7.77 9.12 -20.70
C ASN A 209 6.71 9.70 -19.76
N VAL A 210 7.04 9.94 -18.48
CA VAL A 210 6.12 10.57 -17.52
C VAL A 210 5.79 12.01 -17.93
N ILE A 211 6.77 12.78 -18.39
CA ILE A 211 6.57 14.13 -18.90
C ILE A 211 5.66 14.10 -20.14
N ALA A 212 5.96 13.23 -21.10
CA ALA A 212 5.14 13.09 -22.31
C ALA A 212 3.68 12.72 -21.98
N ALA A 213 3.46 11.80 -21.01
CA ALA A 213 2.13 11.40 -20.56
C ALA A 213 1.36 12.54 -19.86
N ALA A 214 2.06 13.51 -19.25
CA ALA A 214 1.44 14.65 -18.59
C ALA A 214 1.05 15.77 -19.56
N MET A 215 1.57 15.77 -20.79
CA MET A 215 1.31 16.78 -21.82
C MET A 215 0.03 16.48 -22.65
N HIS A 216 -0.58 15.30 -22.45
CA HIS A 216 -1.79 14.80 -23.11
C HIS A 216 -2.86 14.44 -22.07
#